data_d1b27844508a7d4393a4edb23dd441fc
#
_entry.id   d1b27844508a7d4393a4edb23dd441fc
#
_cell.length_a   1.000
_cell.length_b   1.000
_cell.length_c   1.000
_cell.angle_alpha   90.00
_cell.angle_beta   90.00
_cell.angle_gamma   90.00
#
_symmetry.space_group_name_H-M   'P 1'
#
loop_
_entity.id
_entity.type
_entity.pdbx_description
1 polymer ?
#
loop_
_entity_poly.entity_id
_entity_poly.type
_entity_poly.pdbx_seq_one_letter_code
_entity_poly.pdbx_strand_id
1 'polypeptide(L)'
;KSKYTFDSPRLVEKFPNRFFNLPIAEAAIVGISVGASLLGMRPVVDLAFNDLCLRAMDEICNQAAKIRFFSGGQTRPCLVIKTEYSIPFSPQQSQFLEGLFMHTPGIRIAVPSNPADAKGLMKTALRGVDPVLFFEERRLRGPVLAGSGTIPFGEATVVREGSDITVVTYSAMTQVALEVAKQLEGEVSIEVVDLRTLNPLDGKTIVNSVRKTGRMVTVEQGCRTCGVGAELASVVMEQCFDSIKRPVERVAAEDSTFPATKALGKYVTLGAKQIAAAIKRSIGSA
;
A
#
# COMPACT_ATOMS: atom_id res chain seq x y z
N LYS A 1 31.87 0.42 8.98
CA LYS A 1 30.48 0.79 9.33
C LYS A 1 29.74 0.91 8.00
N SER A 2 28.79 -0.01 7.72
CA SER A 2 28.01 -0.01 6.49
C SER A 2 27.21 1.29 6.39
N LYS A 3 27.25 1.94 5.21
CA LYS A 3 26.47 3.17 4.91
C LYS A 3 24.97 2.91 4.70
N TYR A 4 24.52 1.66 4.79
CA TYR A 4 23.12 1.26 4.66
C TYR A 4 22.41 1.17 6.00
N THR A 5 22.76 2.04 6.93
CA THR A 5 22.05 2.15 8.19
C THR A 5 20.75 2.90 7.97
N PHE A 6 19.67 2.26 8.40
CA PHE A 6 18.36 2.82 8.67
C PHE A 6 18.30 4.36 8.60
N ASP A 7 17.24 4.87 7.98
CA ASP A 7 16.89 6.29 7.97
C ASP A 7 16.57 6.86 9.38
N SER A 8 16.97 6.20 10.45
CA SER A 8 16.71 6.64 11.81
C SER A 8 17.93 6.58 12.72
N PRO A 9 18.93 7.47 12.50
CA PRO A 9 20.12 7.55 13.36
C PRO A 9 19.79 7.66 14.85
N ARG A 10 18.74 8.42 15.19
CA ARG A 10 18.30 8.61 16.60
C ARG A 10 17.86 7.32 17.29
N LEU A 11 17.24 6.39 16.55
CA LEU A 11 16.88 5.09 17.13
C LEU A 11 18.11 4.23 17.38
N VAL A 12 19.07 4.24 16.45
CA VAL A 12 20.34 3.51 16.60
C VAL A 12 21.14 4.03 17.79
N GLU A 13 21.21 5.35 17.97
CA GLU A 13 21.88 5.97 19.10
C GLU A 13 21.19 5.62 20.44
N LYS A 14 19.85 5.65 20.45
CA LYS A 14 19.07 5.38 21.66
C LYS A 14 19.05 3.90 22.06
N PHE A 15 19.12 2.99 21.10
CA PHE A 15 18.98 1.55 21.30
C PHE A 15 20.04 0.74 20.52
N PRO A 16 21.35 0.96 20.76
CA PRO A 16 22.43 0.40 19.93
C PRO A 16 22.42 -1.13 19.90
N ASN A 17 22.01 -1.78 20.97
CA ASN A 17 21.98 -3.24 21.09
C ASN A 17 20.72 -3.89 20.48
N ARG A 18 19.85 -3.11 19.86
CA ARG A 18 18.63 -3.59 19.20
C ARG A 18 18.69 -3.48 17.67
N PHE A 19 19.82 -3.03 17.14
CA PHE A 19 20.04 -2.91 15.70
C PHE A 19 21.06 -3.93 15.22
N PHE A 20 20.65 -4.72 14.25
CA PHE A 20 21.47 -5.76 13.65
C PHE A 20 21.65 -5.41 12.17
N ASN A 21 22.88 -5.09 11.79
CA ASN A 21 23.22 -4.85 10.39
C ASN A 21 23.76 -6.17 9.80
N LEU A 22 22.91 -6.82 9.05
CA LEU A 22 23.22 -8.10 8.41
C LEU A 22 23.77 -7.87 6.99
N PRO A 23 24.50 -8.83 6.42
CA PRO A 23 24.82 -8.82 4.97
C PRO A 23 23.57 -8.73 4.11
N ILE A 24 23.70 -8.27 2.87
CA ILE A 24 22.60 -8.22 1.91
C ILE A 24 22.21 -9.67 1.53
N ALA A 25 21.20 -10.18 2.22
CA ALA A 25 20.68 -11.55 2.06
C ALA A 25 19.23 -11.56 2.56
N GLU A 26 18.31 -11.10 1.73
CA GLU A 26 16.91 -10.81 2.12
C GLU A 26 16.19 -12.03 2.68
N ALA A 27 16.36 -13.20 2.07
CA ALA A 27 15.80 -14.46 2.57
C ALA A 27 16.30 -14.77 3.99
N ALA A 28 17.61 -14.66 4.23
CA ALA A 28 18.19 -14.90 5.55
C ALA A 28 17.70 -13.86 6.58
N ILE A 29 17.60 -12.58 6.19
CA ILE A 29 17.13 -11.51 7.06
C ILE A 29 15.69 -11.77 7.51
N VAL A 30 14.80 -12.10 6.58
CA VAL A 30 13.39 -12.40 6.89
C VAL A 30 13.29 -13.70 7.69
N GLY A 31 13.99 -14.77 7.29
CA GLY A 31 13.97 -16.06 7.97
C GLY A 31 14.45 -15.98 9.44
N ILE A 32 15.56 -15.26 9.70
CA ILE A 32 16.03 -14.99 11.07
C ILE A 32 14.96 -14.22 11.86
N SER A 33 14.31 -13.25 11.23
CA SER A 33 13.28 -12.44 11.88
C SER A 33 12.01 -13.25 12.16
N VAL A 34 11.63 -14.16 11.29
CA VAL A 34 10.55 -15.13 11.57
C VAL A 34 10.93 -15.95 12.81
N GLY A 35 12.12 -16.57 12.85
CA GLY A 35 12.59 -17.34 14.00
C GLY A 35 12.62 -16.53 15.29
N ALA A 36 13.15 -15.30 15.25
CA ALA A 36 13.16 -14.40 16.40
C ALA A 36 11.74 -14.05 16.89
N SER A 37 10.79 -13.87 15.98
CA SER A 37 9.40 -13.58 16.35
C SER A 37 8.72 -14.74 17.05
N LEU A 38 9.06 -15.99 16.70
CA LEU A 38 8.56 -17.19 17.40
C LEU A 38 9.07 -17.32 18.83
N LEU A 39 10.21 -16.70 19.12
CA LEU A 39 10.78 -16.59 20.48
C LEU A 39 10.26 -15.38 21.26
N GLY A 40 9.22 -14.69 20.74
CA GLY A 40 8.57 -13.57 21.42
C GLY A 40 9.17 -12.19 21.14
N MET A 41 10.16 -12.08 20.26
CA MET A 41 10.65 -10.78 19.79
C MET A 41 9.65 -10.16 18.81
N ARG A 42 9.80 -8.86 18.56
CA ARG A 42 9.02 -8.11 17.56
C ARG A 42 9.97 -7.42 16.58
N PRO A 43 10.55 -8.18 15.64
CA PRO A 43 11.50 -7.63 14.69
C PRO A 43 10.82 -6.70 13.69
N VAL A 44 11.56 -5.66 13.30
CA VAL A 44 11.27 -4.83 12.13
C VAL A 44 12.38 -5.06 11.14
N VAL A 45 12.03 -5.68 10.02
CA VAL A 45 12.94 -5.92 8.89
C VAL A 45 12.83 -4.73 7.95
N ASP A 46 13.94 -4.17 7.51
CA ASP A 46 13.97 -3.19 6.44
C ASP A 46 14.61 -3.82 5.20
N LEU A 47 13.82 -4.05 4.17
CA LEU A 47 14.28 -4.61 2.89
C LEU A 47 14.63 -3.52 1.86
N ALA A 48 14.62 -2.25 2.27
CA ALA A 48 14.83 -1.09 1.41
C ALA A 48 13.80 -0.99 0.27
N PHE A 49 13.98 -1.71 -0.84
CA PHE A 49 13.07 -1.66 -2.00
C PHE A 49 12.09 -2.83 -1.99
N ASN A 50 10.85 -2.58 -2.39
CA ASN A 50 9.82 -3.62 -2.39
C ASN A 50 10.13 -4.79 -3.34
N ASP A 51 10.88 -4.55 -4.42
CA ASP A 51 11.38 -5.58 -5.34
C ASP A 51 12.24 -6.64 -4.63
N LEU A 52 12.92 -6.27 -3.55
CA LEU A 52 13.74 -7.20 -2.77
C LEU A 52 12.89 -8.20 -1.94
N CYS A 53 11.59 -7.94 -1.78
CA CYS A 53 10.67 -8.93 -1.23
C CYS A 53 10.62 -10.21 -2.08
N LEU A 54 10.84 -10.12 -3.40
CA LEU A 54 10.88 -11.27 -4.30
C LEU A 54 11.99 -12.25 -3.95
N ARG A 55 13.08 -11.79 -3.35
CA ARG A 55 14.19 -12.65 -2.90
C ARG A 55 13.90 -13.39 -1.59
N ALA A 56 12.86 -12.97 -0.87
CA ALA A 56 12.42 -13.56 0.39
C ALA A 56 10.98 -14.08 0.29
N MET A 57 10.52 -14.45 -0.90
CA MET A 57 9.14 -14.88 -1.14
C MET A 57 8.74 -16.09 -0.30
N ASP A 58 9.63 -17.07 -0.14
CA ASP A 58 9.33 -18.26 0.67
C ASP A 58 9.19 -17.87 2.14
N GLU A 59 10.11 -17.08 2.68
CA GLU A 59 10.11 -16.65 4.08
C GLU A 59 8.89 -15.77 4.39
N ILE A 60 8.44 -14.98 3.42
CA ILE A 60 7.25 -14.12 3.56
C ILE A 60 5.98 -14.96 3.41
N CYS A 61 5.82 -15.64 2.26
CA CYS A 61 4.55 -16.25 1.87
C CYS A 61 4.33 -17.65 2.45
N ASN A 62 5.38 -18.42 2.70
CA ASN A 62 5.26 -19.77 3.23
C ASN A 62 5.57 -19.84 4.72
N GLN A 63 6.55 -19.09 5.20
CA GLN A 63 6.93 -19.13 6.62
C GLN A 63 6.11 -18.11 7.43
N ALA A 64 6.35 -16.81 7.27
CA ALA A 64 5.69 -15.78 8.06
C ALA A 64 4.16 -15.85 7.96
N ALA A 65 3.63 -15.93 6.75
CA ALA A 65 2.18 -15.93 6.53
C ALA A 65 1.45 -17.17 7.07
N LYS A 66 2.09 -18.37 7.06
CA LYS A 66 1.40 -19.63 7.31
C LYS A 66 1.75 -20.32 8.62
N ILE A 67 2.83 -19.93 9.29
CA ILE A 67 3.31 -20.65 10.48
C ILE A 67 2.29 -20.68 11.62
N ARG A 68 1.48 -19.64 11.77
CA ARG A 68 0.36 -19.59 12.72
C ARG A 68 -0.66 -20.69 12.43
N PHE A 69 -0.98 -20.90 11.16
CA PHE A 69 -1.90 -21.96 10.73
C PHE A 69 -1.30 -23.35 10.96
N PHE A 70 -0.04 -23.57 10.55
CA PHE A 70 0.64 -24.86 10.73
C PHE A 70 0.80 -25.25 12.19
N SER A 71 0.99 -24.29 13.08
CA SER A 71 1.12 -24.53 14.52
C SER A 71 -0.24 -24.70 15.24
N GLY A 72 -1.37 -24.67 14.52
CA GLY A 72 -2.67 -24.68 15.16
C GLY A 72 -2.93 -23.46 16.05
N GLY A 73 -2.30 -22.30 15.73
CA GLY A 73 -2.43 -21.05 16.48
C GLY A 73 -1.50 -20.93 17.69
N GLN A 74 -0.67 -21.95 17.96
CA GLN A 74 0.26 -21.93 19.10
C GLN A 74 1.38 -20.91 18.96
N THR A 75 1.81 -20.63 17.72
CA THR A 75 2.82 -19.62 17.43
C THR A 75 2.24 -18.42 16.70
N ARG A 76 2.83 -17.25 16.91
CA ARG A 76 2.38 -15.99 16.29
C ARG A 76 3.60 -15.22 15.79
N PRO A 77 3.83 -15.18 14.48
CA PRO A 77 4.99 -14.49 13.89
C PRO A 77 4.75 -12.97 13.86
N CYS A 78 4.95 -12.33 15.01
CA CYS A 78 4.77 -10.88 15.19
C CYS A 78 5.95 -10.11 14.61
N LEU A 79 6.00 -9.87 13.30
CA LEU A 79 7.06 -9.11 12.66
C LEU A 79 6.51 -8.08 11.66
N VAL A 80 7.26 -7.02 11.42
CA VAL A 80 6.98 -6.04 10.38
C VAL A 80 8.10 -6.10 9.35
N ILE A 81 7.75 -6.34 8.11
CA ILE A 81 8.64 -6.28 6.96
C ILE A 81 8.36 -4.96 6.25
N LYS A 82 9.22 -3.99 6.52
CA LYS A 82 9.17 -2.65 5.94
C LYS A 82 9.88 -2.64 4.60
N THR A 83 9.29 -2.02 3.62
CA THR A 83 9.87 -1.82 2.30
C THR A 83 9.40 -0.50 1.70
N GLU A 84 10.06 -0.03 0.66
CA GLU A 84 9.78 1.26 0.04
C GLU A 84 9.51 1.15 -1.45
N TYR A 85 8.62 1.99 -1.94
CA TYR A 85 8.53 2.26 -3.37
C TYR A 85 9.66 3.18 -3.78
N SER A 86 10.42 2.78 -4.79
CA SER A 86 11.54 3.55 -5.33
C SER A 86 11.26 3.95 -6.77
N ILE A 87 10.64 5.09 -6.99
CA ILE A 87 10.35 5.60 -8.33
C ILE A 87 11.10 6.91 -8.57
N PRO A 88 11.60 7.11 -9.77
CA PRO A 88 12.02 6.20 -10.83
C PRO A 88 13.50 5.88 -10.66
N PHE A 89 13.88 4.68 -10.39
CA PHE A 89 15.29 4.35 -10.16
C PHE A 89 15.84 3.39 -11.22
N SER A 90 15.22 2.23 -11.37
CA SER A 90 15.63 1.22 -12.36
C SER A 90 14.47 0.25 -12.62
N PRO A 91 14.54 -0.56 -13.70
CA PRO A 91 13.53 -1.60 -13.95
C PRO A 91 13.36 -2.58 -12.78
N GLN A 92 14.44 -2.84 -12.04
CA GLN A 92 14.48 -3.80 -10.93
C GLN A 92 14.16 -3.20 -9.56
N GLN A 93 13.88 -1.90 -9.47
CA GLN A 93 13.66 -1.22 -8.19
C GLN A 93 12.49 -0.23 -8.27
N SER A 94 11.59 -0.43 -9.23
CA SER A 94 10.48 0.48 -9.48
C SER A 94 9.17 -0.28 -9.76
N GLN A 95 9.06 -1.51 -9.30
CA GLN A 95 7.84 -2.29 -9.39
C GLN A 95 6.89 -1.93 -8.24
N PHE A 96 5.63 -2.30 -8.39
CA PHE A 96 4.58 -2.19 -7.37
C PHE A 96 4.04 -3.59 -7.16
N LEU A 97 4.41 -4.23 -6.06
CA LEU A 97 4.21 -5.66 -5.83
C LEU A 97 3.10 -5.97 -4.81
N GLU A 98 2.43 -4.96 -4.29
CA GLU A 98 1.40 -5.13 -3.27
C GLU A 98 0.26 -6.06 -3.72
N GLY A 99 -0.15 -5.99 -4.98
CA GLY A 99 -1.16 -6.89 -5.54
C GLY A 99 -0.74 -8.37 -5.50
N LEU A 100 0.54 -8.66 -5.73
CA LEU A 100 1.07 -10.01 -5.61
C LEU A 100 0.94 -10.56 -4.18
N PHE A 101 1.21 -9.73 -3.19
CA PHE A 101 1.13 -10.12 -1.77
C PHE A 101 -0.30 -10.13 -1.24
N MET A 102 -1.24 -9.38 -1.83
CA MET A 102 -2.67 -9.48 -1.49
C MET A 102 -3.22 -10.90 -1.68
N HIS A 103 -2.69 -11.65 -2.65
CA HIS A 103 -3.07 -13.04 -2.90
C HIS A 103 -2.43 -14.04 -1.91
N THR A 104 -1.77 -13.55 -0.85
CA THR A 104 -1.12 -14.40 0.16
C THR A 104 -1.91 -14.36 1.47
N PRO A 105 -2.73 -15.38 1.79
CA PRO A 105 -3.42 -15.46 3.08
C PRO A 105 -2.44 -15.50 4.26
N GLY A 106 -2.77 -14.79 5.33
CA GLY A 106 -2.01 -14.82 6.58
C GLY A 106 -1.03 -13.65 6.77
N ILE A 107 -0.88 -12.77 5.78
CA ILE A 107 -0.08 -11.55 5.91
C ILE A 107 -0.97 -10.31 5.82
N ARG A 108 -0.68 -9.28 6.62
CA ARG A 108 -1.35 -7.99 6.54
C ARG A 108 -0.54 -7.02 5.68
N ILE A 109 -1.22 -6.10 5.00
CA ILE A 109 -0.58 -5.14 4.09
C ILE A 109 -1.00 -3.72 4.43
N ALA A 110 -0.01 -2.87 4.74
CA ALA A 110 -0.20 -1.43 4.97
C ALA A 110 0.44 -0.61 3.84
N VAL A 111 -0.29 0.42 3.39
CA VAL A 111 0.10 1.31 2.28
C VAL A 111 -0.25 2.78 2.63
N PRO A 112 0.37 3.35 3.67
CA PRO A 112 0.01 4.68 4.14
C PRO A 112 0.20 5.75 3.06
N SER A 113 -0.66 6.77 3.08
CA SER A 113 -0.66 7.89 2.14
C SER A 113 -0.14 9.21 2.72
N ASN A 114 0.21 9.22 4.00
CA ASN A 114 0.77 10.38 4.69
C ASN A 114 1.55 9.96 5.96
N PRO A 115 2.39 10.85 6.54
CA PRO A 115 3.19 10.52 7.72
C PRO A 115 2.38 10.17 8.98
N ALA A 116 1.18 10.72 9.15
CA ALA A 116 0.34 10.44 10.31
C ALA A 116 -0.21 9.01 10.23
N ASP A 117 -0.70 8.60 9.06
CA ASP A 117 -1.16 7.23 8.82
C ASP A 117 0.00 6.23 8.90
N ALA A 118 1.17 6.54 8.35
CA ALA A 118 2.36 5.71 8.48
C ALA A 118 2.71 5.43 9.95
N LYS A 119 2.70 6.47 10.79
CA LYS A 119 2.95 6.32 12.23
C LYS A 119 1.84 5.53 12.93
N GLY A 120 0.58 5.81 12.61
CA GLY A 120 -0.57 5.14 13.24
C GLY A 120 -0.63 3.65 12.90
N LEU A 121 -0.48 3.30 11.63
CA LEU A 121 -0.44 1.91 11.14
C LEU A 121 0.79 1.16 11.64
N MET A 122 1.97 1.80 11.66
CA MET A 122 3.19 1.19 12.21
C MET A 122 3.02 0.85 13.70
N LYS A 123 2.39 1.74 14.49
CA LYS A 123 2.10 1.44 15.90
C LYS A 123 1.17 0.25 16.05
N THR A 124 0.18 0.10 15.19
CA THR A 124 -0.74 -1.05 15.18
C THR A 124 0.00 -2.32 14.76
N ALA A 125 0.81 -2.25 13.70
CA ALA A 125 1.64 -3.37 13.24
C ALA A 125 2.56 -3.90 14.34
N LEU A 126 3.29 -3.01 15.02
CA LEU A 126 4.22 -3.36 16.09
C LEU A 126 3.53 -3.96 17.33
N ARG A 127 2.25 -3.68 17.56
CA ARG A 127 1.45 -4.23 18.66
C ARG A 127 0.63 -5.44 18.27
N GLY A 128 0.49 -5.67 16.97
CA GLY A 128 -0.27 -6.77 16.40
C GLY A 128 0.35 -8.14 16.66
N VAL A 129 -0.33 -9.17 16.20
CA VAL A 129 0.07 -10.58 16.36
C VAL A 129 0.29 -11.29 15.03
N ASP A 130 0.04 -10.60 13.93
CA ASP A 130 0.17 -11.12 12.57
C ASP A 130 1.38 -10.47 11.88
N PRO A 131 2.01 -11.13 10.90
CA PRO A 131 3.06 -10.53 10.10
C PRO A 131 2.49 -9.42 9.21
N VAL A 132 3.24 -8.34 9.05
CA VAL A 132 2.85 -7.16 8.28
C VAL A 132 3.89 -6.86 7.21
N LEU A 133 3.45 -6.75 5.95
CA LEU A 133 4.18 -6.05 4.91
C LEU A 133 3.78 -4.56 4.95
N PHE A 134 4.76 -3.70 5.11
CA PHE A 134 4.57 -2.27 5.27
C PHE A 134 5.26 -1.53 4.11
N PHE A 135 4.47 -1.10 3.13
CA PHE A 135 4.97 -0.40 1.94
C PHE A 135 4.99 1.10 2.18
N GLU A 136 6.17 1.67 2.30
CA GLU A 136 6.35 3.11 2.44
C GLU A 136 6.57 3.78 1.09
N GLU A 137 6.08 5.00 0.96
CA GLU A 137 6.38 5.85 -0.17
C GLU A 137 7.33 6.97 0.27
N ARG A 138 8.54 6.97 -0.26
CA ARG A 138 9.59 7.93 0.13
C ARG A 138 9.18 9.38 -0.10
N ARG A 139 8.39 9.66 -1.13
CA ARG A 139 7.89 11.02 -1.44
C ARG A 139 6.92 11.56 -0.40
N LEU A 140 6.29 10.69 0.39
CA LEU A 140 5.35 11.07 1.44
C LEU A 140 6.02 11.31 2.80
N ARG A 141 7.34 11.18 2.90
CA ARG A 141 8.06 11.45 4.14
C ARG A 141 7.98 12.93 4.50
N GLY A 142 7.69 13.20 5.75
CA GLY A 142 7.55 14.56 6.26
C GLY A 142 7.35 14.59 7.77
N PRO A 143 7.20 15.79 8.34
CA PRO A 143 6.92 15.92 9.76
C PRO A 143 5.57 15.29 10.10
N VAL A 144 5.55 14.50 11.16
CA VAL A 144 4.30 13.97 11.70
C VAL A 144 3.67 15.03 12.57
N LEU A 145 2.58 15.61 12.10
CA LEU A 145 1.76 16.49 12.89
C LEU A 145 1.20 15.74 14.12
N ALA A 146 1.02 16.47 15.22
CA ALA A 146 0.60 15.88 16.50
C ALA A 146 -0.71 15.10 16.37
N GLY A 147 -0.87 14.02 17.13
CA GLY A 147 -2.16 13.34 17.31
C GLY A 147 -2.31 11.96 16.70
N SER A 148 -1.31 11.39 16.03
CA SER A 148 -1.45 10.03 15.50
C SER A 148 -1.50 9.00 16.64
N GLY A 149 -2.70 8.54 16.96
CA GLY A 149 -2.95 7.32 17.75
C GLY A 149 -2.52 6.07 16.99
N THR A 150 -3.10 4.94 17.31
CA THR A 150 -3.08 3.72 16.51
C THR A 150 -4.18 3.81 15.44
N ILE A 151 -3.92 3.28 14.24
CA ILE A 151 -4.92 3.15 13.18
C ILE A 151 -5.14 1.65 12.98
N PRO A 152 -6.38 1.15 13.09
CA PRO A 152 -6.71 -0.23 12.83
C PRO A 152 -6.45 -0.63 11.38
N PHE A 153 -6.07 -1.89 11.17
CA PHE A 153 -6.05 -2.47 9.82
C PHE A 153 -7.46 -2.81 9.37
N GLY A 154 -7.76 -2.60 8.09
CA GLY A 154 -9.09 -2.84 7.51
C GLY A 154 -10.05 -1.67 7.69
N GLU A 155 -9.53 -0.48 7.96
CA GLU A 155 -10.29 0.77 8.04
C GLU A 155 -9.77 1.78 7.02
N ALA A 156 -10.46 1.89 5.90
CA ALA A 156 -10.26 2.96 4.93
C ALA A 156 -10.82 4.29 5.46
N THR A 157 -10.44 5.39 4.84
CA THR A 157 -10.97 6.71 5.21
C THR A 157 -11.41 7.49 3.99
N VAL A 158 -12.55 8.17 4.11
CA VAL A 158 -12.95 9.21 3.16
C VAL A 158 -12.14 10.46 3.49
N VAL A 159 -11.14 10.77 2.66
CA VAL A 159 -10.27 11.94 2.84
C VAL A 159 -10.82 13.20 2.18
N ARG A 160 -11.80 13.04 1.31
CA ARG A 160 -12.60 14.11 0.72
C ARG A 160 -14.01 13.58 0.45
N GLU A 161 -15.01 14.28 0.94
CA GLU A 161 -16.41 13.99 0.63
C GLU A 161 -16.77 14.43 -0.80
N GLY A 162 -17.68 13.68 -1.43
CA GLY A 162 -18.21 13.98 -2.76
C GLY A 162 -19.51 13.21 -3.05
N SER A 163 -20.20 13.57 -4.14
CA SER A 163 -21.52 13.01 -4.47
C SER A 163 -21.62 12.43 -5.88
N ASP A 164 -20.70 12.75 -6.80
CA ASP A 164 -20.86 12.41 -8.22
C ASP A 164 -20.07 11.17 -8.62
N ILE A 165 -18.90 10.97 -8.02
CA ILE A 165 -17.98 9.87 -8.31
C ILE A 165 -17.07 9.57 -7.13
N THR A 166 -16.78 8.28 -6.90
CA THR A 166 -15.81 7.80 -5.91
C THR A 166 -14.47 7.49 -6.59
N VAL A 167 -13.39 8.07 -6.09
CA VAL A 167 -12.02 7.69 -6.43
C VAL A 167 -11.44 6.88 -5.29
N VAL A 168 -11.13 5.60 -5.53
CA VAL A 168 -10.54 4.70 -4.53
C VAL A 168 -9.05 4.53 -4.83
N THR A 169 -8.21 4.81 -3.85
CA THR A 169 -6.77 4.84 -4.04
C THR A 169 -6.00 4.59 -2.74
N TYR A 170 -4.68 4.61 -2.80
CA TYR A 170 -3.79 4.44 -1.65
C TYR A 170 -2.40 5.06 -1.91
N SER A 171 -1.61 5.17 -0.88
CA SER A 171 -0.23 5.67 -0.93
C SER A 171 -0.14 7.03 -1.61
N ALA A 172 0.88 7.28 -2.44
CA ALA A 172 1.10 8.57 -3.10
C ALA A 172 -0.05 8.99 -4.04
N MET A 173 -0.79 8.03 -4.59
CA MET A 173 -1.89 8.36 -5.50
C MET A 173 -3.06 9.03 -4.79
N THR A 174 -3.18 8.88 -3.48
CA THR A 174 -4.16 9.64 -2.68
C THR A 174 -3.92 11.15 -2.79
N GLN A 175 -2.67 11.59 -2.71
CA GLN A 175 -2.34 13.02 -2.85
C GLN A 175 -2.64 13.52 -4.27
N VAL A 176 -2.31 12.73 -5.30
CA VAL A 176 -2.61 13.08 -6.70
C VAL A 176 -4.12 13.13 -6.95
N ALA A 177 -4.89 12.20 -6.38
CA ALA A 177 -6.36 12.20 -6.48
C ALA A 177 -6.98 13.44 -5.81
N LEU A 178 -6.46 13.85 -4.65
CA LEU A 178 -6.89 15.08 -3.97
C LEU A 178 -6.58 16.34 -4.79
N GLU A 179 -5.42 16.40 -5.44
CA GLU A 179 -5.08 17.48 -6.37
C GLU A 179 -6.05 17.55 -7.55
N VAL A 180 -6.37 16.41 -8.16
CA VAL A 180 -7.36 16.33 -9.25
C VAL A 180 -8.74 16.74 -8.78
N ALA A 181 -9.15 16.30 -7.60
CA ALA A 181 -10.44 16.67 -7.02
C ALA A 181 -10.55 18.17 -6.78
N LYS A 182 -9.44 18.84 -6.41
CA LYS A 182 -9.36 20.29 -6.30
C LYS A 182 -9.39 20.98 -7.68
N GLN A 183 -8.71 20.43 -8.69
CA GLN A 183 -8.70 21.00 -10.04
C GLN A 183 -10.07 20.96 -10.71
N LEU A 184 -10.89 19.93 -10.43
CA LEU A 184 -12.22 19.75 -10.97
C LEU A 184 -13.33 20.28 -10.04
N GLU A 185 -12.97 21.05 -9.01
CA GLU A 185 -13.93 21.63 -8.08
C GLU A 185 -14.87 22.61 -8.79
N GLY A 186 -16.18 22.43 -8.55
CA GLY A 186 -17.21 23.18 -9.30
C GLY A 186 -17.70 22.50 -10.58
N GLU A 187 -16.92 21.56 -11.15
CA GLU A 187 -17.35 20.73 -12.31
C GLU A 187 -17.88 19.37 -11.84
N VAL A 188 -17.18 18.72 -10.90
CA VAL A 188 -17.48 17.37 -10.41
C VAL A 188 -17.23 17.27 -8.91
N SER A 189 -18.22 16.73 -8.19
CA SER A 189 -18.11 16.45 -6.76
C SER A 189 -17.48 15.07 -6.53
N ILE A 190 -16.16 15.06 -6.29
CA ILE A 190 -15.35 13.84 -6.20
C ILE A 190 -15.17 13.44 -4.74
N GLU A 191 -15.61 12.23 -4.40
CA GLU A 191 -15.26 11.56 -3.17
C GLU A 191 -13.94 10.82 -3.31
N VAL A 192 -13.02 11.00 -2.37
CA VAL A 192 -11.73 10.30 -2.38
C VAL A 192 -11.65 9.38 -1.16
N VAL A 193 -11.51 8.08 -1.42
CA VAL A 193 -11.32 7.04 -0.41
C VAL A 193 -9.87 6.59 -0.42
N ASP A 194 -9.20 6.75 0.71
CA ASP A 194 -7.86 6.23 0.96
C ASP A 194 -7.96 4.89 1.68
N LEU A 195 -7.44 3.83 1.04
CA LEU A 195 -7.52 2.47 1.56
C LEU A 195 -6.69 2.24 2.81
N ARG A 196 -5.54 2.89 2.97
CA ARG A 196 -4.58 2.71 4.07
C ARG A 196 -4.01 1.30 4.20
N THR A 197 -4.86 0.28 4.00
CA THR A 197 -4.50 -1.14 4.06
C THR A 197 -5.13 -1.91 2.90
N LEU A 198 -4.41 -2.90 2.39
CA LEU A 198 -4.90 -3.76 1.30
C LEU A 198 -5.27 -5.16 1.79
N ASN A 199 -4.72 -5.58 2.93
CA ASN A 199 -5.11 -6.81 3.60
C ASN A 199 -5.07 -6.61 5.13
N PRO A 200 -6.23 -6.64 5.82
CA PRO A 200 -7.58 -6.75 5.25
C PRO A 200 -8.00 -5.49 4.48
N LEU A 201 -8.83 -5.68 3.45
CA LEU A 201 -9.43 -4.61 2.67
C LEU A 201 -10.75 -4.14 3.32
N ASP A 202 -10.99 -2.84 3.39
CA ASP A 202 -12.26 -2.27 3.85
C ASP A 202 -13.30 -2.20 2.72
N GLY A 203 -13.85 -3.34 2.36
CA GLY A 203 -14.92 -3.41 1.35
C GLY A 203 -16.17 -2.60 1.73
N LYS A 204 -16.47 -2.49 3.02
CA LYS A 204 -17.65 -1.76 3.51
C LYS A 204 -17.59 -0.26 3.19
N THR A 205 -16.48 0.38 3.47
CA THR A 205 -16.29 1.81 3.17
C THR A 205 -16.37 2.06 1.67
N ILE A 206 -15.72 1.21 0.85
CA ILE A 206 -15.75 1.30 -0.62
C ILE A 206 -17.18 1.19 -1.13
N VAL A 207 -17.92 0.14 -0.72
CA VAL A 207 -19.29 -0.12 -1.17
C VAL A 207 -20.24 1.01 -0.77
N ASN A 208 -20.12 1.54 0.46
CA ASN A 208 -20.95 2.65 0.92
C ASN A 208 -20.70 3.92 0.10
N SER A 209 -19.45 4.22 -0.22
CA SER A 209 -19.06 5.35 -1.06
C SER A 209 -19.64 5.20 -2.47
N VAL A 210 -19.48 4.01 -3.09
CA VAL A 210 -19.99 3.75 -4.44
C VAL A 210 -21.53 3.76 -4.49
N ARG A 211 -22.21 3.26 -3.47
CA ARG A 211 -23.68 3.38 -3.37
C ARG A 211 -24.14 4.83 -3.34
N LYS A 212 -23.40 5.70 -2.69
CA LYS A 212 -23.70 7.14 -2.64
C LYS A 212 -23.53 7.82 -3.99
N THR A 213 -22.43 7.55 -4.69
CA THR A 213 -22.05 8.26 -5.92
C THR A 213 -22.52 7.60 -7.21
N GLY A 214 -22.63 6.28 -7.20
CA GLY A 214 -23.00 5.45 -8.35
C GLY A 214 -21.90 5.29 -9.41
N ARG A 215 -20.68 5.75 -9.15
CA ARG A 215 -19.54 5.68 -10.08
C ARG A 215 -18.25 5.45 -9.32
N MET A 216 -17.32 4.71 -9.93
CA MET A 216 -16.02 4.44 -9.32
C MET A 216 -14.87 4.56 -10.33
N VAL A 217 -13.79 5.21 -9.87
CA VAL A 217 -12.45 5.15 -10.48
C VAL A 217 -11.50 4.55 -9.46
N THR A 218 -10.77 3.50 -9.83
CA THR A 218 -9.66 3.00 -9.02
C THR A 218 -8.35 3.60 -9.52
N VAL A 219 -7.46 3.96 -8.60
CA VAL A 219 -6.16 4.56 -8.94
C VAL A 219 -5.05 3.83 -8.19
N GLU A 220 -4.13 3.24 -8.93
CA GLU A 220 -2.98 2.50 -8.41
C GLU A 220 -1.74 2.76 -9.27
N GLN A 221 -0.55 2.61 -8.70
CA GLN A 221 0.72 2.74 -9.44
C GLN A 221 1.17 1.41 -10.06
N GLY A 222 0.63 0.30 -9.59
CA GLY A 222 0.90 -1.04 -10.11
C GLY A 222 0.36 -1.27 -11.51
N CYS A 223 0.78 -2.39 -12.11
CA CYS A 223 0.29 -2.82 -13.42
C CYS A 223 -1.21 -3.12 -13.38
N ARG A 224 -1.87 -2.88 -14.51
CA ARG A 224 -3.32 -3.05 -14.66
C ARG A 224 -3.76 -4.50 -14.47
N THR A 225 -3.02 -5.44 -15.04
CA THR A 225 -3.34 -6.87 -14.97
C THR A 225 -3.09 -7.40 -13.55
N CYS A 226 -4.13 -7.99 -12.95
CA CYS A 226 -4.10 -8.50 -11.57
C CYS A 226 -3.70 -7.46 -10.51
N GLY A 227 -3.85 -6.16 -10.81
CA GLY A 227 -3.62 -5.08 -9.84
C GLY A 227 -4.73 -4.98 -8.80
N VAL A 228 -4.49 -4.17 -7.77
CA VAL A 228 -5.44 -3.92 -6.66
C VAL A 228 -6.81 -3.45 -7.18
N GLY A 229 -6.82 -2.60 -8.21
CA GLY A 229 -8.06 -2.10 -8.82
C GLY A 229 -8.92 -3.19 -9.47
N ALA A 230 -8.37 -4.37 -9.79
CA ALA A 230 -9.17 -5.50 -10.27
C ALA A 230 -10.01 -6.08 -9.11
N GLU A 231 -9.42 -6.27 -7.95
CA GLU A 231 -10.11 -6.72 -6.74
C GLU A 231 -11.18 -5.70 -6.29
N LEU A 232 -10.83 -4.41 -6.30
CA LEU A 232 -11.78 -3.34 -5.95
C LEU A 232 -13.00 -3.34 -6.86
N ALA A 233 -12.80 -3.55 -8.16
CA ALA A 233 -13.89 -3.65 -9.13
C ALA A 233 -14.76 -4.89 -8.86
N SER A 234 -14.16 -6.05 -8.53
CA SER A 234 -14.87 -7.28 -8.16
C SER A 234 -15.75 -7.06 -6.93
N VAL A 235 -15.19 -6.51 -5.85
CA VAL A 235 -15.91 -6.21 -4.60
C VAL A 235 -17.15 -5.35 -4.86
N VAL A 236 -17.03 -4.33 -5.69
CA VAL A 236 -18.16 -3.43 -6.02
C VAL A 236 -19.19 -4.13 -6.90
N MET A 237 -18.76 -4.92 -7.87
CA MET A 237 -19.66 -5.72 -8.72
C MET A 237 -20.45 -6.76 -7.93
N GLU A 238 -19.82 -7.40 -6.94
CA GLU A 238 -20.46 -8.41 -6.11
C GLU A 238 -21.45 -7.80 -5.09
N GLN A 239 -21.14 -6.62 -4.53
CA GLN A 239 -21.83 -6.10 -3.37
C GLN A 239 -22.76 -4.91 -3.65
N CYS A 240 -22.61 -4.20 -4.76
CA CYS A 240 -23.44 -3.03 -5.08
C CYS A 240 -23.63 -2.79 -6.59
N PHE A 241 -23.71 -3.85 -7.37
CA PHE A 241 -23.92 -3.78 -8.83
C PHE A 241 -25.10 -2.87 -9.22
N ASP A 242 -26.24 -3.01 -8.54
CA ASP A 242 -27.45 -2.24 -8.82
C ASP A 242 -27.31 -0.71 -8.59
N SER A 243 -26.24 -0.30 -7.89
CA SER A 243 -25.94 1.11 -7.65
C SER A 243 -25.03 1.72 -8.72
N ILE A 244 -24.43 0.89 -9.57
CA ILE A 244 -23.42 1.33 -10.52
C ILE A 244 -24.07 1.89 -11.78
N LYS A 245 -23.80 3.15 -12.11
CA LYS A 245 -24.33 3.87 -13.27
C LYS A 245 -23.43 3.75 -14.52
N ARG A 246 -22.17 3.42 -14.35
CA ARG A 246 -21.15 3.32 -15.41
C ARG A 246 -20.13 2.24 -15.05
N PRO A 247 -19.46 1.62 -16.04
CA PRO A 247 -18.36 0.71 -15.77
C PRO A 247 -17.31 1.34 -14.85
N VAL A 248 -16.67 0.52 -14.01
CA VAL A 248 -15.56 0.96 -13.18
C VAL A 248 -14.37 1.33 -14.05
N GLU A 249 -13.93 2.57 -13.97
CA GLU A 249 -12.71 3.03 -14.63
C GLU A 249 -11.48 2.66 -13.77
N ARG A 250 -10.46 2.13 -14.42
CA ARG A 250 -9.22 1.74 -13.73
C ARG A 250 -8.03 2.52 -14.27
N VAL A 251 -7.44 3.36 -13.43
CA VAL A 251 -6.19 4.08 -13.70
C VAL A 251 -5.07 3.30 -13.05
N ALA A 252 -4.31 2.58 -13.86
CA ALA A 252 -3.20 1.72 -13.47
C ALA A 252 -2.09 1.80 -14.53
N ALA A 253 -0.86 1.42 -14.17
CA ALA A 253 0.22 1.36 -15.14
C ALA A 253 -0.07 0.31 -16.21
N GLU A 254 0.43 0.57 -17.42
CA GLU A 254 0.44 -0.43 -18.49
C GLU A 254 1.32 -1.63 -18.09
N ASP A 255 1.02 -2.80 -18.65
CA ASP A 255 1.77 -4.03 -18.40
C ASP A 255 3.16 -3.96 -19.07
N SER A 256 4.00 -3.09 -18.57
CA SER A 256 5.34 -2.86 -19.08
C SER A 256 6.36 -2.69 -17.96
N THR A 257 7.61 -3.05 -18.23
CA THR A 257 8.71 -2.81 -17.32
C THR A 257 9.01 -1.30 -17.22
N PHE A 258 9.25 -0.82 -16.02
CA PHE A 258 9.63 0.59 -15.82
C PHE A 258 10.97 0.89 -16.50
N PRO A 259 11.06 1.90 -17.38
CA PRO A 259 12.28 2.21 -18.09
C PRO A 259 13.34 2.87 -17.19
N ALA A 260 14.62 2.58 -17.44
CA ALA A 260 15.73 3.16 -16.69
C ALA A 260 15.93 4.66 -16.95
N THR A 261 15.43 5.19 -18.06
CA THR A 261 15.62 6.60 -18.42
C THR A 261 14.43 7.45 -18.00
N LYS A 262 14.70 8.61 -17.40
CA LYS A 262 13.66 9.59 -17.02
C LYS A 262 12.81 10.03 -18.21
N ALA A 263 13.40 10.11 -19.40
CA ALA A 263 12.69 10.51 -20.61
C ALA A 263 11.55 9.55 -20.97
N LEU A 264 11.75 8.24 -20.81
CA LEU A 264 10.74 7.23 -21.04
C LEU A 264 9.85 7.03 -19.81
N GLY A 265 10.38 7.22 -18.60
CA GLY A 265 9.63 7.06 -17.35
C GLY A 265 8.34 7.89 -17.30
N LYS A 266 8.37 9.10 -17.88
CA LYS A 266 7.17 9.96 -17.95
C LYS A 266 5.97 9.35 -18.70
N TYR A 267 6.18 8.37 -19.57
CA TYR A 267 5.10 7.72 -20.33
C TYR A 267 4.44 6.57 -19.55
N VAL A 268 5.15 6.01 -18.58
CA VAL A 268 4.64 4.91 -17.74
C VAL A 268 4.25 5.38 -16.34
N THR A 269 4.66 6.59 -15.94
CA THR A 269 4.26 7.18 -14.65
C THR A 269 2.85 7.75 -14.75
N LEU A 270 2.00 7.32 -13.85
CA LEU A 270 0.64 7.84 -13.71
C LEU A 270 0.64 9.20 -12.99
N GLY A 271 -0.31 10.04 -13.38
CA GLY A 271 -0.47 11.36 -12.79
C GLY A 271 -1.88 11.92 -12.91
N ALA A 272 -2.02 13.19 -12.57
CA ALA A 272 -3.31 13.88 -12.55
C ALA A 272 -4.10 13.81 -13.87
N LYS A 273 -3.40 13.84 -15.02
CA LYS A 273 -4.06 13.80 -16.34
C LYS A 273 -4.85 12.51 -16.57
N GLN A 274 -4.28 11.35 -16.26
CA GLN A 274 -4.94 10.06 -16.44
C GLN A 274 -6.13 9.92 -15.49
N ILE A 275 -6.01 10.39 -14.25
CA ILE A 275 -7.10 10.36 -13.27
C ILE A 275 -8.24 11.28 -13.73
N ALA A 276 -7.95 12.53 -14.11
CA ALA A 276 -8.94 13.47 -14.60
C ALA A 276 -9.68 12.95 -15.85
N ALA A 277 -8.94 12.33 -16.78
CA ALA A 277 -9.54 11.73 -17.99
C ALA A 277 -10.49 10.57 -17.64
N ALA A 278 -10.11 9.68 -16.70
CA ALA A 278 -10.97 8.60 -16.26
C ALA A 278 -12.25 9.11 -15.56
N ILE A 279 -12.12 10.13 -14.72
CA ILE A 279 -13.27 10.79 -14.09
C ILE A 279 -14.21 11.36 -15.15
N LYS A 280 -13.71 12.11 -16.12
CA LYS A 280 -14.52 12.70 -17.21
C LYS A 280 -15.24 11.64 -18.03
N ARG A 281 -14.58 10.54 -18.40
CA ARG A 281 -15.25 9.40 -19.07
C ARG A 281 -16.37 8.81 -18.23
N SER A 282 -16.14 8.62 -16.93
CA SER A 282 -17.13 8.01 -16.03
C SER A 282 -18.36 8.90 -15.82
N ILE A 283 -18.22 10.23 -15.82
CA ILE A 283 -19.37 11.15 -15.70
C ILE A 283 -20.02 11.48 -17.05
N GLY A 284 -19.42 11.10 -18.18
CA GLY A 284 -19.97 11.33 -19.53
C GLY A 284 -19.69 12.72 -20.09
N SER A 285 -18.64 13.40 -19.63
CA SER A 285 -18.19 14.72 -20.09
C SER A 285 -16.98 14.65 -21.04
N ALA A 286 -16.73 13.48 -21.66
CA ALA A 286 -15.61 13.26 -22.57
C ALA A 286 -16.01 13.44 -24.02
#